data_7723ff79e2ae486be00d6e47a37d71ce
#
_entry.id   7723ff79e2ae486be00d6e47a37d71ce
#
_cell.length_a   1.000
_cell.length_b   1.000
_cell.length_c   1.000
_cell.angle_alpha   90.00
_cell.angle_beta   90.00
_cell.angle_gamma   90.00
#
_symmetry.space_group_name_H-M   'P 1'
#
loop_
_entity.id
_entity.type
_entity.pdbx_description
1 polymer ?
#
loop_
_entity_poly.entity_id
_entity_poly.type
_entity_poly.pdbx_seq_one_letter_code
_entity_poly.pdbx_strand_id
1 'polypeptide(L)'
;MIPGWDGPKGCIATDRITVDGSKVGYMYREEPDHDGDSGWRFTAGNESDQYMDNSNNSGVYDLNTICNADPDIIEFLNAEVGSAFERVKGGPLRPISRGKRLI
;
A
#
# COMPACT_ATOMS: atom_id res chain seq x y z
N MET A 1 6.11 -5.36 -15.12
CA MET A 1 6.76 -4.05 -15.08
C MET A 1 5.74 -2.95 -14.83
N ILE A 2 6.11 -1.94 -14.06
CA ILE A 2 5.18 -0.88 -13.67
C ILE A 2 5.35 0.31 -14.62
N PRO A 3 4.33 0.63 -15.43
CA PRO A 3 4.43 1.75 -16.36
C PRO A 3 4.72 3.06 -15.65
N GLY A 4 5.69 3.80 -16.14
CA GLY A 4 6.02 5.12 -15.59
C GLY A 4 6.71 5.13 -14.25
N TRP A 5 7.07 3.97 -13.72
CA TRP A 5 7.76 3.88 -12.42
C TRP A 5 9.21 3.45 -12.64
N ASP A 6 10.13 4.29 -12.27
CA ASP A 6 11.56 3.99 -12.36
C ASP A 6 12.28 4.21 -11.03
N GLY A 7 11.56 4.37 -9.93
CA GLY A 7 12.13 4.53 -8.61
C GLY A 7 12.33 3.22 -7.88
N PRO A 8 12.66 3.28 -6.57
CA PRO A 8 12.78 2.08 -5.74
C PRO A 8 11.49 1.29 -5.72
N LYS A 9 11.58 -0.02 -5.65
CA LYS A 9 10.42 -0.91 -5.75
C LYS A 9 10.04 -1.61 -4.45
N GLY A 10 10.79 -1.42 -3.38
CA GLY A 10 10.45 -2.03 -2.11
C GLY A 10 9.18 -1.41 -1.52
N CYS A 11 8.37 -2.22 -0.89
CA CYS A 11 7.18 -1.76 -0.20
C CYS A 11 6.82 -2.72 0.93
N ILE A 12 5.88 -2.33 1.77
CA ILE A 12 5.36 -3.18 2.83
C ILE A 12 3.89 -3.44 2.55
N ALA A 13 3.47 -4.69 2.73
CA ALA A 13 2.07 -5.07 2.55
C ALA A 13 1.70 -6.11 3.60
N THR A 14 0.42 -6.11 3.98
CA THR A 14 -0.07 -7.10 4.92
C THR A 14 -0.36 -8.42 4.20
N ASP A 15 -0.37 -9.51 4.95
CA ASP A 15 -0.66 -10.84 4.42
C ASP A 15 -2.08 -10.96 3.88
N ARG A 16 -2.98 -10.09 4.29
CA ARG A 16 -4.33 -10.10 3.73
C ARG A 16 -4.32 -9.87 2.23
N ILE A 17 -3.35 -9.08 1.74
CA ILE A 17 -3.21 -8.85 0.31
C ILE A 17 -2.42 -9.96 -0.35
N THR A 18 -1.25 -10.28 0.20
CA THR A 18 -0.29 -11.17 -0.48
C THR A 18 -0.60 -12.64 -0.30
N VAL A 19 -1.24 -13.02 0.79
CA VAL A 19 -1.58 -14.40 1.10
C VAL A 19 -3.06 -14.66 0.90
N ASP A 20 -3.92 -13.80 1.46
CA ASP A 20 -5.37 -14.01 1.43
C ASP A 20 -6.03 -13.53 0.14
N GLY A 21 -5.32 -12.76 -0.66
CA GLY A 21 -5.85 -12.28 -1.95
C GLY A 21 -6.80 -11.10 -1.86
N SER A 22 -6.84 -10.40 -0.73
CA SER A 22 -7.69 -9.22 -0.60
C SER A 22 -7.17 -8.09 -1.47
N LYS A 23 -8.08 -7.26 -1.97
CA LYS A 23 -7.68 -6.04 -2.67
C LYS A 23 -7.15 -5.02 -1.68
N VAL A 24 -6.32 -4.10 -2.20
CA VAL A 24 -5.83 -2.98 -1.40
C VAL A 24 -7.02 -2.10 -1.01
N GLY A 25 -7.24 -1.95 0.29
CA GLY A 25 -8.30 -1.09 0.82
C GLY A 25 -7.79 0.26 1.28
N TYR A 26 -6.52 0.32 1.66
CA TYR A 26 -5.87 1.55 2.09
C TYR A 26 -4.41 1.48 1.72
N MET A 27 -3.90 2.56 1.11
CA MET A 27 -2.48 2.66 0.77
C MET A 27 -2.01 4.07 1.09
N TYR A 28 -0.75 4.16 1.53
CA TYR A 28 -0.17 5.45 1.84
C TYR A 28 1.32 5.42 1.57
N ARG A 29 1.90 6.60 1.33
CA ARG A 29 3.32 6.72 1.04
C ARG A 29 3.97 7.56 2.13
N GLU A 30 4.94 6.96 2.81
CA GLU A 30 5.70 7.65 3.84
C GLU A 30 7.15 7.80 3.40
N GLU A 31 7.96 8.49 4.21
CA GLU A 31 9.37 8.63 3.91
C GLU A 31 10.01 7.25 3.84
N PRO A 32 10.78 6.98 2.78
CA PRO A 32 11.46 5.68 2.68
C PRO A 32 12.45 5.48 3.82
N ASP A 33 12.53 4.23 4.31
CA ASP A 33 13.47 3.87 5.38
C ASP A 33 14.89 3.64 4.85
N HIS A 34 15.02 3.31 3.57
CA HIS A 34 16.31 3.02 2.96
C HIS A 34 16.19 3.18 1.44
N ASP A 35 17.33 3.08 0.75
CA ASP A 35 17.38 3.38 -0.68
C ASP A 35 16.49 2.51 -1.55
N GLY A 36 16.27 1.27 -1.15
CA GLY A 36 15.44 0.35 -1.91
C GLY A 36 13.95 0.46 -1.64
N ASP A 37 13.56 1.31 -0.70
CA ASP A 37 12.17 1.44 -0.26
C ASP A 37 11.46 2.54 -1.02
N SER A 38 10.29 2.22 -1.60
CA SER A 38 9.47 3.22 -2.29
C SER A 38 8.71 4.13 -1.33
N GLY A 39 8.56 3.71 -0.09
CA GLY A 39 7.72 4.42 0.88
C GLY A 39 6.27 3.94 0.90
N TRP A 40 5.85 3.15 -0.10
CA TRP A 40 4.47 2.67 -0.18
C TRP A 40 4.19 1.58 0.85
N ARG A 41 2.99 1.67 1.44
CA ARG A 41 2.47 0.73 2.42
C ARG A 41 1.05 0.38 2.01
N PHE A 42 0.74 -0.91 1.99
CA PHE A 42 -0.54 -1.41 1.49
C PHE A 42 -1.22 -2.28 2.53
N THR A 43 -2.50 -2.00 2.79
CA THR A 43 -3.31 -2.81 3.69
C THR A 43 -4.66 -3.10 3.03
N ALA A 44 -5.36 -4.12 3.53
CA ALA A 44 -6.72 -4.40 3.07
C ALA A 44 -7.73 -3.41 3.65
N GLY A 45 -7.35 -2.70 4.70
CA GLY A 45 -8.21 -1.70 5.31
C GLY A 45 -9.07 -2.23 6.44
N ASN A 46 -9.08 -3.55 6.65
CA ASN A 46 -9.89 -4.18 7.70
C ASN A 46 -9.05 -4.91 8.74
N GLU A 47 -7.75 -4.70 8.73
CA GLU A 47 -6.88 -5.31 9.74
C GLU A 47 -7.15 -4.68 11.10
N SER A 48 -7.24 -5.52 12.12
CA SER A 48 -7.35 -5.04 13.50
C SER A 48 -6.01 -4.50 13.99
N ASP A 49 -6.03 -3.72 15.06
CA ASP A 49 -4.79 -3.25 15.68
C ASP A 49 -3.93 -4.43 16.12
N GLN A 50 -4.57 -5.47 16.65
CA GLN A 50 -3.86 -6.66 17.09
C GLN A 50 -3.17 -7.36 15.91
N TYR A 51 -3.84 -7.43 14.76
CA TYR A 51 -3.28 -7.99 13.55
C TYR A 51 -2.06 -7.18 13.10
N MET A 52 -2.18 -5.86 13.10
CA MET A 52 -1.10 -4.97 12.64
C MET A 52 0.10 -5.00 13.58
N ASP A 53 -0.13 -5.24 14.87
CA ASP A 53 0.95 -5.30 15.86
C ASP A 53 1.84 -6.53 15.70
N ASN A 54 1.35 -7.55 15.00
CA ASN A 54 2.13 -8.76 14.78
C ASN A 54 2.93 -8.61 13.48
N SER A 55 4.23 -8.41 13.60
CA SER A 55 5.10 -8.21 12.43
C SER A 55 5.11 -9.40 11.46
N ASN A 56 4.70 -10.58 11.90
CA ASN A 56 4.60 -11.74 11.01
C ASN A 56 3.44 -11.64 10.03
N ASN A 57 2.53 -10.69 10.24
CA ASN A 57 1.38 -10.50 9.34
C ASN A 57 1.67 -9.50 8.23
N SER A 58 2.88 -8.98 8.14
CA SER A 58 3.31 -8.06 7.08
C SER A 58 4.66 -8.49 6.56
N GLY A 59 4.99 -8.06 5.37
CA GLY A 59 6.28 -8.36 4.78
C GLY A 59 6.73 -7.30 3.80
N VAL A 60 8.00 -7.37 3.43
CA VAL A 60 8.58 -6.49 2.42
C VAL A 60 8.45 -7.19 1.07
N TYR A 61 7.91 -6.48 0.10
CA TYR A 61 7.65 -7.03 -1.24
C TYR A 61 8.12 -6.05 -2.30
N ASP A 62 8.21 -6.53 -3.54
CA ASP A 62 8.41 -5.68 -4.70
C ASP A 62 7.06 -5.09 -5.12
N LEU A 63 7.07 -3.83 -5.55
CA LEU A 63 5.83 -3.18 -6.02
C LEU A 63 5.13 -3.99 -7.11
N ASN A 64 5.88 -4.68 -7.97
CA ASN A 64 5.27 -5.53 -9.00
C ASN A 64 4.38 -6.62 -8.40
N THR A 65 4.78 -7.17 -7.26
CA THR A 65 3.98 -8.19 -6.58
C THR A 65 2.62 -7.65 -6.21
N ILE A 66 2.57 -6.44 -5.68
CA ILE A 66 1.31 -5.83 -5.26
C ILE A 66 0.49 -5.40 -6.48
N CYS A 67 1.15 -4.87 -7.52
CA CYS A 67 0.46 -4.50 -8.75
C CYS A 67 -0.19 -5.71 -9.42
N ASN A 68 0.45 -6.88 -9.33
CA ASN A 68 -0.14 -8.11 -9.86
C ASN A 68 -1.33 -8.57 -9.04
N ALA A 69 -1.29 -8.34 -7.73
CA ALA A 69 -2.40 -8.69 -6.84
C ALA A 69 -3.56 -7.72 -7.00
N ASP A 70 -3.28 -6.44 -7.23
CA ASP A 70 -4.31 -5.42 -7.39
C ASP A 70 -3.83 -4.32 -8.34
N PRO A 71 -4.14 -4.45 -9.64
CA PRO A 71 -3.70 -3.45 -10.62
C PRO A 71 -4.28 -2.05 -10.40
N ASP A 72 -5.32 -1.91 -9.60
CA ASP A 72 -5.94 -0.60 -9.35
C ASP A 72 -4.98 0.39 -8.70
N ILE A 73 -3.91 -0.09 -8.05
CA ILE A 73 -2.94 0.78 -7.39
C ILE A 73 -1.99 1.48 -8.36
N ILE A 74 -1.85 0.97 -9.58
CA ILE A 74 -0.79 1.41 -10.49
C ILE A 74 -0.86 2.90 -10.78
N GLU A 75 -2.07 3.42 -11.00
CA GLU A 75 -2.23 4.83 -11.37
C GLU A 75 -1.86 5.80 -10.24
N PHE A 76 -1.74 5.31 -9.00
CA PHE A 76 -1.47 6.17 -7.85
C PHE A 76 -0.01 6.12 -7.38
N LEU A 77 0.81 5.25 -7.96
CA LEU A 77 2.16 5.01 -7.44
C LEU A 77 3.08 6.22 -7.53
N ASN A 78 2.82 7.16 -8.45
CA ASN A 78 3.63 8.36 -8.58
C ASN A 78 3.19 9.50 -7.66
N ALA A 79 2.20 9.27 -6.81
CA ALA A 79 1.79 10.30 -5.85
C ALA A 79 2.91 10.59 -4.87
N GLU A 80 2.92 11.82 -4.34
CA GLU A 80 4.00 12.29 -3.47
C GLU A 80 4.02 11.57 -2.13
N VAL A 81 5.19 11.57 -1.50
CA VAL A 81 5.31 11.17 -0.09
C VAL A 81 4.30 11.99 0.73
N GLY A 82 3.58 11.31 1.60
CA GLY A 82 2.51 11.92 2.39
C GLY A 82 1.12 11.67 1.82
N SER A 83 1.02 11.14 0.60
CA SER A 83 -0.27 10.83 -0.01
C SER A 83 -0.88 9.58 0.59
N ALA A 84 -2.20 9.52 0.57
CA ALA A 84 -2.94 8.34 1.02
C ALA A 84 -4.20 8.17 0.17
N PHE A 85 -4.61 6.93 0.00
CA PHE A 85 -5.77 6.56 -0.79
C PHE A 85 -6.56 5.50 -0.05
N GLU A 86 -7.87 5.55 -0.17
CA GLU A 86 -8.76 4.62 0.50
C GLU A 86 -9.77 4.09 -0.52
N ARG A 87 -10.06 2.81 -0.45
CA ARG A 87 -11.05 2.24 -1.36
C ARG A 87 -12.44 2.53 -0.86
N VAL A 88 -13.27 3.07 -1.74
CA VAL A 88 -14.71 3.16 -1.49
C VAL A 88 -15.26 1.74 -1.48
N LYS A 89 -16.10 1.42 -0.52
CA LYS A 89 -16.62 0.07 -0.38
C LYS A 89 -17.24 -0.41 -1.70
N GLY A 90 -16.67 -1.49 -2.23
CA GLY A 90 -17.11 -2.04 -3.50
C GLY A 90 -16.75 -1.21 -4.72
N GLY A 91 -15.92 -0.18 -4.57
CA GLY A 91 -15.59 0.75 -5.63
C GLY A 91 -14.10 1.04 -5.76
N PRO A 92 -13.74 2.16 -6.40
CA PRO A 92 -12.34 2.48 -6.65
C PRO A 92 -11.63 3.09 -5.45
N LEU A 93 -10.29 3.12 -5.54
CA LEU A 93 -9.48 3.89 -4.61
C LEU A 93 -9.66 5.38 -4.89
N ARG A 94 -9.61 6.18 -3.85
CA ARG A 94 -9.71 7.64 -3.98
C ARG A 94 -8.75 8.30 -2.98
N PRO A 95 -8.26 9.51 -3.32
CA PRO A 95 -7.36 10.21 -2.40
C PRO A 95 -8.08 10.65 -1.14
N ILE A 96 -7.35 10.61 -0.02
CA ILE A 96 -7.85 11.11 1.25
C ILE A 96 -6.76 11.97 1.89
N SER A 97 -7.16 12.82 2.82
CA SER A 97 -6.21 13.60 3.58
C SER A 97 -5.64 12.75 4.70
N ARG A 98 -4.35 12.42 4.60
CA ARG A 98 -3.71 11.58 5.59
C ARG A 98 -3.68 12.22 6.97
N GLY A 99 -3.57 13.54 7.02
CA GLY A 99 -3.60 14.26 8.29
C GLY A 99 -4.86 14.01 9.09
N LYS A 100 -5.98 13.81 8.41
CA LYS A 100 -7.25 13.50 9.08
C LYS A 100 -7.36 12.05 9.51
N ARG A 101 -6.57 11.18 8.93
CA ARG A 101 -6.53 9.77 9.31
C ARG A 101 -5.68 9.51 10.53
N LEU A 102 -4.79 10.41 10.81
CA LEU A 102 -3.91 10.26 11.96
C LEU A 102 -4.70 10.42 13.24
N ILE A 103 -4.79 9.41 13.96
CA ILE A 103 -5.48 9.46 15.23
C ILE A 103 -4.76 8.55 16.21
#